data_2d44f35442294f53123a3d9493f76e7b
#
_entry.id   2d44f35442294f53123a3d9493f76e7b
#
_cell.length_a   1.000
_cell.length_b   1.000
_cell.length_c   1.000
_cell.angle_alpha   90.00
_cell.angle_beta   90.00
_cell.angle_gamma   90.00
#
_symmetry.space_group_name_H-M   'P 1'
#
loop_
_entity.id
_entity.type
_entity.pdbx_description
1 polymer ?
#
loop_
_entity_poly.entity_id
_entity_poly.type
_entity_poly.pdbx_seq_one_letter_code
_entity_poly.pdbx_strand_id
1 'polypeptide(L)'
;MSCQDFQGKSYDCKGDSADLYSFIRRCNSVKVQAGWWVLYERNNFSGYQYIIGPGEYTGYGQWMGFNDCVRSCKIIRNVSLQKTQHRKTHLIHSTTKHTSFAIFSVTDNMNSLREKWSCQVMSCKVLQGSWVFYEHPNFTGRQYLLEKGEYGSPFLTRQTSDLK
;
A
#
# COMPACT_ATOMS: atom_id res chain seq x y z
N MET A 1 -2.67 -26.71 -9.65
CA MET A 1 -3.38 -26.77 -8.36
C MET A 1 -3.01 -25.52 -7.56
N SER A 2 -3.98 -24.71 -7.18
CA SER A 2 -3.75 -23.54 -6.36
C SER A 2 -3.65 -23.99 -4.90
N CYS A 3 -2.53 -23.74 -4.25
CA CYS A 3 -2.36 -24.06 -2.84
C CYS A 3 -3.07 -22.98 -2.01
N GLN A 4 -4.28 -23.27 -1.55
CA GLN A 4 -4.99 -22.51 -0.53
C GLN A 4 -4.72 -23.12 0.86
N ASP A 5 -5.07 -22.40 1.91
CA ASP A 5 -5.03 -22.90 3.30
C ASP A 5 -3.65 -23.43 3.74
N PHE A 6 -2.59 -22.70 3.36
CA PHE A 6 -1.19 -23.00 3.74
C PHE A 6 -0.69 -24.39 3.26
N GLN A 7 -1.34 -24.98 2.26
CA GLN A 7 -0.89 -26.23 1.67
C GLN A 7 0.16 -26.00 0.58
N GLY A 8 1.13 -26.91 0.48
CA GLY A 8 2.14 -26.90 -0.58
C GLY A 8 3.48 -26.32 -0.17
N LYS A 9 4.25 -25.84 -1.17
CA LYS A 9 5.58 -25.29 -0.94
C LYS A 9 5.50 -23.94 -0.22
N SER A 10 6.22 -23.80 0.89
CA SER A 10 6.31 -22.57 1.67
C SER A 10 7.71 -21.96 1.58
N TYR A 11 7.79 -20.68 1.88
CA TYR A 11 9.02 -19.92 2.01
C TYR A 11 8.93 -18.93 3.17
N ASP A 12 9.89 -18.98 4.08
CA ASP A 12 9.95 -18.07 5.23
C ASP A 12 10.75 -16.83 4.87
N CYS A 13 10.06 -15.70 4.73
CA CYS A 13 10.67 -14.41 4.44
C CYS A 13 10.98 -13.67 5.76
N LYS A 14 12.27 -13.43 6.02
CA LYS A 14 12.73 -12.76 7.25
C LYS A 14 13.06 -11.27 7.06
N GLY A 15 12.94 -10.75 5.86
CA GLY A 15 13.29 -9.38 5.53
C GLY A 15 12.83 -8.98 4.13
N ASP A 16 13.28 -7.81 3.69
CA ASP A 16 13.01 -7.35 2.34
C ASP A 16 13.53 -8.34 1.31
N SER A 17 12.72 -8.69 0.34
CA SER A 17 13.10 -9.59 -0.75
C SER A 17 12.67 -8.99 -2.10
N ALA A 18 13.63 -8.71 -2.95
CA ALA A 18 13.38 -8.18 -4.29
C ALA A 18 12.90 -9.24 -5.29
N ASP A 19 13.16 -10.53 -5.00
CA ASP A 19 12.73 -11.64 -5.83
C ASP A 19 12.30 -12.83 -4.97
N LEU A 20 11.01 -13.11 -4.97
CA LEU A 20 10.41 -14.30 -4.37
C LEU A 20 10.14 -15.40 -5.41
N TYR A 21 10.21 -15.07 -6.69
CA TYR A 21 9.85 -16.01 -7.76
C TYR A 21 10.76 -17.25 -7.80
N SER A 22 12.01 -17.06 -7.39
CA SER A 22 12.98 -18.15 -7.27
C SER A 22 12.59 -19.18 -6.21
N PHE A 23 11.79 -18.78 -5.21
CA PHE A 23 11.37 -19.64 -4.10
C PHE A 23 9.93 -20.13 -4.27
N ILE A 24 9.01 -19.19 -4.59
CA ILE A 24 7.58 -19.46 -4.78
C ILE A 24 7.08 -18.81 -6.07
N ARG A 25 6.40 -19.56 -6.92
CA ARG A 25 5.86 -19.05 -8.20
C ARG A 25 4.48 -18.43 -8.04
N ARG A 26 3.68 -18.95 -7.12
CA ARG A 26 2.31 -18.51 -6.81
C ARG A 26 2.13 -18.49 -5.30
N CYS A 27 1.53 -17.42 -4.79
CA CYS A 27 1.32 -17.19 -3.37
C CYS A 27 -0.18 -17.05 -3.10
N ASN A 28 -0.81 -18.14 -2.68
CA ASN A 28 -2.24 -18.14 -2.38
C ASN A 28 -2.56 -17.91 -0.91
N SER A 29 -1.61 -18.14 -0.02
CA SER A 29 -1.78 -17.94 1.41
C SER A 29 -0.52 -17.33 2.02
N VAL A 30 -0.71 -16.48 3.02
CA VAL A 30 0.37 -15.80 3.74
C VAL A 30 0.07 -15.81 5.22
N LYS A 31 1.09 -16.09 6.03
CA LYS A 31 1.04 -15.92 7.48
C LYS A 31 2.06 -14.88 7.89
N VAL A 32 1.59 -13.81 8.52
CA VAL A 32 2.42 -12.75 9.07
C VAL A 32 2.49 -12.91 10.59
N GLN A 33 3.65 -13.24 11.11
CA GLN A 33 3.85 -13.44 12.55
C GLN A 33 3.98 -12.11 13.28
N ALA A 34 4.68 -11.14 12.69
CA ALA A 34 4.90 -9.82 13.29
C ALA A 34 5.20 -8.76 12.23
N GLY A 35 4.96 -7.49 12.61
CA GLY A 35 5.22 -6.34 11.75
C GLY A 35 4.18 -6.15 10.64
N TRP A 36 4.37 -5.09 9.87
CA TRP A 36 3.57 -4.79 8.69
C TRP A 36 4.42 -4.95 7.45
N TRP A 37 3.83 -5.49 6.40
CA TRP A 37 4.52 -5.81 5.17
C TRP A 37 3.79 -5.23 3.96
N VAL A 38 4.56 -4.92 2.94
CA VAL A 38 4.04 -4.68 1.59
C VAL A 38 4.41 -5.88 0.73
N LEU A 39 3.42 -6.52 0.17
CA LEU A 39 3.59 -7.50 -0.90
C LEU A 39 3.47 -6.80 -2.25
N TYR A 40 4.32 -7.16 -3.19
CA TYR A 40 4.31 -6.61 -4.55
C TYR A 40 4.06 -7.71 -5.57
N GLU A 41 3.24 -7.38 -6.56
CA GLU A 41 2.91 -8.30 -7.65
C GLU A 41 4.14 -8.72 -8.46
N ARG A 42 5.10 -7.81 -8.66
CA ARG A 42 6.29 -8.01 -9.49
C ARG A 42 7.57 -7.94 -8.67
N ASN A 43 8.68 -8.41 -9.28
CA ASN A 43 10.01 -8.29 -8.73
C ASN A 43 10.41 -6.81 -8.54
N ASN A 44 11.44 -6.57 -7.74
CA ASN A 44 12.01 -5.24 -7.49
C ASN A 44 10.98 -4.23 -6.98
N PHE A 45 10.05 -4.70 -6.10
CA PHE A 45 9.09 -3.83 -5.42
C PHE A 45 8.23 -3.01 -6.37
N SER A 46 7.73 -3.64 -7.41
CA SER A 46 6.93 -3.03 -8.46
C SER A 46 5.59 -3.73 -8.68
N GLY A 47 4.69 -3.10 -9.45
CA GLY A 47 3.35 -3.59 -9.69
C GLY A 47 2.38 -3.26 -8.55
N TYR A 48 1.32 -4.03 -8.43
CA TYR A 48 0.33 -3.83 -7.37
C TYR A 48 0.94 -4.04 -6.00
N GLN A 49 0.47 -3.24 -5.06
CA GLN A 49 0.90 -3.28 -3.66
C GLN A 49 -0.24 -3.81 -2.79
N TYR A 50 0.09 -4.65 -1.83
CA TYR A 50 -0.85 -5.17 -0.85
C TYR A 50 -0.22 -5.02 0.53
N ILE A 51 -0.87 -4.24 1.39
CA ILE A 51 -0.39 -3.97 2.74
C ILE A 51 -1.07 -4.97 3.69
N ILE A 52 -0.26 -5.74 4.40
CA ILE A 52 -0.73 -6.78 5.33
C ILE A 52 -0.08 -6.63 6.69
N GLY A 53 -0.88 -6.87 7.73
CA GLY A 53 -0.44 -6.90 9.13
C GLY A 53 -0.34 -8.33 9.67
N PRO A 54 -0.05 -8.47 10.97
CA PRO A 54 -0.05 -9.79 11.64
C PRO A 54 -1.38 -10.50 11.47
N GLY A 55 -1.32 -11.77 11.05
CA GLY A 55 -2.50 -12.58 10.81
C GLY A 55 -2.25 -13.72 9.83
N GLU A 56 -3.30 -14.49 9.60
CA GLU A 56 -3.32 -15.60 8.66
C GLU A 56 -4.28 -15.28 7.50
N TYR A 57 -3.78 -15.37 6.30
CA TYR A 57 -4.48 -15.07 5.06
C TYR A 57 -4.50 -16.35 4.22
N THR A 58 -5.63 -17.04 4.19
CA THR A 58 -5.77 -18.35 3.53
C THR A 58 -5.97 -18.25 2.02
N GLY A 59 -6.28 -17.05 1.52
CA GLY A 59 -6.43 -16.78 0.10
C GLY A 59 -6.09 -15.34 -0.25
N TYR A 60 -5.64 -15.09 -1.48
CA TYR A 60 -5.23 -13.75 -1.92
C TYR A 60 -6.35 -12.71 -1.81
N GLY A 61 -7.60 -13.08 -1.86
CA GLY A 61 -8.73 -12.18 -1.65
C GLY A 61 -8.77 -11.55 -0.26
N GLN A 62 -8.19 -12.21 0.76
CA GLN A 62 -8.16 -11.69 2.13
C GLN A 62 -7.21 -10.50 2.32
N TRP A 63 -6.21 -10.35 1.44
CA TRP A 63 -5.40 -9.14 1.39
C TRP A 63 -5.77 -8.21 0.23
N MET A 64 -6.99 -8.37 -0.32
CA MET A 64 -7.49 -7.63 -1.48
C MET A 64 -6.61 -7.82 -2.73
N GLY A 65 -5.98 -8.97 -2.87
CA GLY A 65 -5.17 -9.32 -4.02
C GLY A 65 -6.04 -9.55 -5.26
N PHE A 66 -5.60 -9.02 -6.40
CA PHE A 66 -6.26 -9.28 -7.68
C PHE A 66 -5.95 -10.65 -8.24
N ASN A 67 -4.84 -11.25 -7.80
CA ASN A 67 -4.36 -12.56 -8.20
C ASN A 67 -3.37 -13.11 -7.16
N ASP A 68 -2.86 -14.32 -7.40
CA ASP A 68 -1.89 -15.00 -6.54
C ASP A 68 -0.41 -14.68 -6.87
N CYS A 69 -0.15 -13.60 -7.61
CA CYS A 69 1.20 -13.17 -7.91
C CYS A 69 1.75 -12.29 -6.79
N VAL A 70 2.68 -12.84 -6.00
CA VAL A 70 3.52 -12.08 -5.07
C VAL A 70 4.96 -12.42 -5.39
N ARG A 71 5.72 -11.41 -5.87
CA ARG A 71 7.08 -11.62 -6.37
C ARG A 71 8.16 -10.86 -5.62
N SER A 72 7.78 -9.91 -4.79
CA SER A 72 8.69 -9.24 -3.87
C SER A 72 7.93 -8.73 -2.64
N CYS A 73 8.64 -8.47 -1.56
CA CYS A 73 8.05 -7.94 -0.33
C CYS A 73 9.01 -7.05 0.43
N LYS A 74 8.47 -6.11 1.18
CA LYS A 74 9.20 -5.23 2.09
C LYS A 74 8.55 -5.17 3.46
N ILE A 75 9.38 -5.00 4.49
CA ILE A 75 8.93 -4.64 5.84
C ILE A 75 8.65 -3.13 5.88
N ILE A 76 7.50 -2.74 6.41
CA ILE A 76 7.21 -1.35 6.73
C ILE A 76 7.82 -1.04 8.09
N ARG A 77 8.93 -0.28 8.11
CA ARG A 77 9.73 -0.07 9.34
C ARG A 77 9.19 1.05 10.23
N ASN A 78 8.47 2.00 9.65
CA ASN A 78 7.99 3.19 10.35
C ASN A 78 6.49 3.15 10.61
N VAL A 79 5.94 1.97 10.87
CA VAL A 79 4.55 1.86 11.30
C VAL A 79 4.49 2.34 12.75
N SER A 80 4.13 3.59 12.94
CA SER A 80 3.72 4.09 14.24
C SER A 80 2.35 3.48 14.58
N LEU A 81 2.34 2.23 15.03
CA LEU A 81 1.19 1.60 15.65
C LEU A 81 0.97 2.22 17.04
N GLN A 82 0.72 3.50 17.10
CA GLN A 82 0.25 4.11 18.33
C GLN A 82 -1.27 4.19 18.29
N LYS A 83 -1.89 3.15 18.83
CA LYS A 83 -3.05 3.36 19.68
C LYS A 83 -2.61 4.35 20.75
N THR A 84 -3.23 5.52 20.79
CA THR A 84 -3.06 6.59 21.79
C THR A 84 -1.76 7.41 21.69
N GLN A 85 -1.88 8.55 21.23
CA GLN A 85 -1.53 9.92 21.62
C GLN A 85 -1.18 10.79 20.41
N HIS A 86 -1.91 11.86 20.28
CA HIS A 86 -1.78 13.03 19.43
C HIS A 86 -0.37 13.33 18.87
N ARG A 87 0.09 12.57 17.86
CA ARG A 87 1.13 13.06 16.97
C ARG A 87 0.46 13.33 15.63
N LYS A 88 0.29 14.60 15.35
CA LYS A 88 -0.25 15.10 14.09
C LYS A 88 0.61 14.61 12.93
N THR A 89 0.15 13.57 12.25
CA THR A 89 0.72 13.16 10.98
C THR A 89 0.06 14.06 9.94
N HIS A 90 0.84 14.89 9.27
CA HIS A 90 0.30 15.84 8.30
C HIS A 90 0.54 15.31 6.88
N LEU A 91 -0.53 15.13 6.14
CA LEU A 91 -0.51 15.02 4.71
C LEU A 91 -0.87 16.38 4.11
N ILE A 92 0.00 16.95 3.31
CA ILE A 92 -0.25 18.22 2.63
C ILE A 92 -0.51 17.90 1.15
N HIS A 93 -1.64 18.37 0.66
CA HIS A 93 -2.05 18.24 -0.73
C HIS A 93 -2.04 19.59 -1.42
N SER A 94 -1.51 19.68 -2.64
CA SER A 94 -1.65 20.84 -3.49
C SER A 94 -2.30 20.45 -4.83
N THR A 95 -3.30 21.22 -5.24
CA THR A 95 -3.93 21.08 -6.57
C THR A 95 -3.53 22.25 -7.44
N THR A 96 -3.20 21.97 -8.70
CA THR A 96 -3.09 22.99 -9.74
C THR A 96 -4.09 22.68 -10.85
N LYS A 97 -5.27 23.26 -10.79
CA LYS A 97 -6.03 23.71 -11.97
C LYS A 97 -6.73 24.98 -11.58
N HIS A 98 -6.32 26.08 -12.22
CA HIS A 98 -6.86 27.42 -12.07
C HIS A 98 -6.76 28.05 -10.67
N THR A 99 -5.64 28.70 -10.38
CA THR A 99 -5.44 29.83 -9.44
C THR A 99 -5.81 29.66 -7.96
N SER A 100 -6.12 28.48 -7.47
CA SER A 100 -6.35 28.27 -6.03
C SER A 100 -5.52 27.12 -5.52
N PHE A 101 -4.45 27.43 -4.77
CA PHE A 101 -3.71 26.42 -4.01
C PHE A 101 -4.52 26.10 -2.75
N ALA A 102 -5.11 24.95 -2.68
CA ALA A 102 -5.69 24.46 -1.45
C ALA A 102 -4.72 23.45 -0.80
N ILE A 103 -4.21 23.80 0.37
CA ILE A 103 -3.39 22.91 1.20
C ILE A 103 -4.29 22.33 2.26
N PHE A 104 -4.37 21.01 2.31
CA PHE A 104 -5.16 20.30 3.31
C PHE A 104 -4.27 19.38 4.12
N SER A 105 -4.53 19.30 5.41
CA SER A 105 -3.85 18.36 6.32
C SER A 105 -4.80 17.23 6.67
N VAL A 106 -4.31 16.00 6.58
CA VAL A 106 -5.00 14.79 7.04
C VAL A 106 -4.22 14.22 8.21
N THR A 107 -4.91 14.01 9.32
CA THR A 107 -4.33 13.46 10.55
C THR A 107 -4.89 12.08 10.91
N ASP A 108 -6.01 11.72 10.32
CA ASP A 108 -6.77 10.50 10.64
C ASP A 108 -7.21 9.77 9.37
N ASN A 109 -7.69 8.54 9.54
CA ASN A 109 -8.26 7.77 8.45
C ASN A 109 -9.48 8.48 7.84
N MET A 110 -9.54 8.49 6.52
CA MET A 110 -10.66 9.07 5.76
C MET A 110 -11.19 8.06 4.77
N ASN A 111 -12.48 7.79 4.83
CA ASN A 111 -13.15 6.84 3.94
C ASN A 111 -13.25 7.36 2.49
N SER A 112 -13.27 8.67 2.32
CA SER A 112 -13.32 9.30 1.01
C SER A 112 -12.65 10.67 1.05
N LEU A 113 -11.74 10.91 0.14
CA LEU A 113 -11.14 12.23 -0.06
C LEU A 113 -12.08 13.16 -0.82
N ARG A 114 -13.05 12.63 -1.60
CA ARG A 114 -13.99 13.42 -2.38
C ARG A 114 -15.00 14.19 -1.53
N GLU A 115 -15.31 13.72 -0.33
CA GLU A 115 -16.23 14.42 0.57
C GLU A 115 -15.71 15.78 1.03
N LYS A 116 -14.39 15.91 1.14
CA LYS A 116 -13.73 17.17 1.49
C LYS A 116 -13.13 17.90 0.30
N TRP A 117 -12.82 17.18 -0.77
CA TRP A 117 -12.10 17.72 -1.92
C TRP A 117 -12.76 17.30 -3.22
N SER A 118 -13.26 18.26 -3.95
CA SER A 118 -13.90 18.07 -5.25
C SER A 118 -12.90 17.80 -6.39
N CYS A 119 -11.62 17.64 -6.09
CA CYS A 119 -10.55 17.57 -7.09
C CYS A 119 -9.64 16.34 -6.89
N GLN A 120 -8.94 15.97 -7.95
CA GLN A 120 -7.94 14.90 -7.92
C GLN A 120 -6.71 15.33 -7.10
N VAL A 121 -6.14 14.39 -6.36
CA VAL A 121 -4.86 14.58 -5.66
C VAL A 121 -3.74 14.64 -6.68
N MET A 122 -3.14 15.81 -6.88
CA MET A 122 -2.05 16.01 -7.84
C MET A 122 -0.67 15.84 -7.22
N SER A 123 -0.54 16.14 -5.95
CA SER A 123 0.70 15.97 -5.20
C SER A 123 0.39 15.82 -3.71
N CYS A 124 1.26 15.17 -2.99
CA CYS A 124 1.16 15.09 -1.54
C CYS A 124 2.54 15.09 -0.90
N LYS A 125 2.58 15.51 0.36
CA LYS A 125 3.77 15.45 1.20
C LYS A 125 3.42 14.71 2.48
N VAL A 126 4.12 13.62 2.72
CA VAL A 126 4.04 12.88 3.97
C VAL A 126 5.11 13.41 4.90
N LEU A 127 4.70 14.06 5.98
CA LEU A 127 5.63 14.67 6.94
C LEU A 127 6.13 13.64 7.95
N GLN A 128 5.29 12.68 8.32
CA GLN A 128 5.63 11.66 9.32
C GLN A 128 4.77 10.41 9.13
N GLY A 129 5.34 9.25 9.48
CA GLY A 129 4.65 7.96 9.44
C GLY A 129 4.55 7.37 8.04
N SER A 130 3.73 6.34 7.91
CA SER A 130 3.42 5.66 6.67
C SER A 130 1.92 5.71 6.42
N TRP A 131 1.54 6.04 5.20
CA TRP A 131 0.14 6.20 4.80
C TRP A 131 -0.20 5.25 3.67
N VAL A 132 -1.39 4.68 3.73
CA VAL A 132 -1.92 3.88 2.64
C VAL A 132 -3.02 4.65 1.93
N PHE A 133 -2.83 4.87 0.64
CA PHE A 133 -3.83 5.44 -0.25
C PHE A 133 -4.55 4.32 -0.98
N TYR A 134 -5.84 4.49 -1.16
CA TYR A 134 -6.68 3.57 -1.90
C TYR A 134 -7.26 4.26 -3.13
N GLU A 135 -7.38 3.51 -4.21
CA GLU A 135 -7.92 4.02 -5.47
C GLU A 135 -9.38 4.46 -5.35
N HIS A 136 -10.16 3.75 -4.54
CA HIS A 136 -11.58 3.97 -4.36
C HIS A 136 -11.94 4.30 -2.91
N PRO A 137 -13.11 4.93 -2.67
CA PRO A 137 -13.65 5.14 -1.33
C PRO A 137 -13.79 3.83 -0.54
N ASN A 138 -13.91 3.97 0.78
CA ASN A 138 -14.03 2.84 1.71
C ASN A 138 -12.86 1.86 1.67
N PHE A 139 -11.64 2.38 1.41
CA PHE A 139 -10.40 1.59 1.44
C PHE A 139 -10.39 0.42 0.47
N THR A 140 -10.87 0.65 -0.77
CA THR A 140 -10.96 -0.38 -1.81
C THR A 140 -10.13 -0.02 -3.05
N GLY A 141 -9.92 -1.00 -3.93
CA GLY A 141 -9.12 -0.86 -5.13
C GLY A 141 -7.62 -1.01 -4.87
N ARG A 142 -6.80 -0.39 -5.70
CA ARG A 142 -5.34 -0.46 -5.57
C ARG A 142 -4.88 0.26 -4.32
N GLN A 143 -3.83 -0.27 -3.73
CA GLN A 143 -3.20 0.28 -2.54
C GLN A 143 -1.85 0.90 -2.90
N TYR A 144 -1.53 2.02 -2.27
CA TYR A 144 -0.28 2.74 -2.46
C TYR A 144 0.29 3.12 -1.09
N LEU A 145 1.43 2.53 -0.73
CA LEU A 145 2.14 2.93 0.48
C LEU A 145 2.98 4.17 0.18
N LEU A 146 2.76 5.22 0.95
CA LEU A 146 3.56 6.44 0.95
C LEU A 146 4.22 6.61 2.31
N GLU A 147 5.53 6.62 2.32
CA GLU A 147 6.33 6.92 3.50
C GLU A 147 6.71 8.41 3.52
N LYS A 148 7.44 8.87 4.54
CA LYS A 148 7.88 10.26 4.64
C LYS A 148 8.57 10.70 3.34
N GLY A 149 8.05 11.76 2.70
CA GLY A 149 8.55 12.26 1.42
C GLY A 149 7.57 13.15 0.68
N GLU A 150 7.99 13.61 -0.47
CA GLU A 150 7.19 14.44 -1.39
C GLU A 150 6.86 13.63 -2.64
N TYR A 151 5.59 13.64 -3.05
CA TYR A 151 5.05 12.86 -4.15
C TYR A 151 4.30 13.78 -5.11
N GLY A 152 4.83 13.98 -6.29
CA GLY A 152 4.23 14.81 -7.35
C GLY A 152 3.37 14.01 -8.32
N SER A 153 2.73 14.73 -9.24
CA SER A 153 1.84 14.18 -10.27
C SER A 153 2.39 12.96 -11.05
N PRO A 154 3.69 12.89 -11.41
CA PRO A 154 4.21 11.73 -12.14
C PRO A 154 4.19 10.43 -11.32
N PHE A 155 4.22 10.52 -9.99
CA PHE A 155 4.17 9.33 -9.14
C PHE A 155 2.76 8.74 -9.08
N LEU A 156 1.76 9.60 -8.92
CA LEU A 156 0.36 9.18 -8.89
C LEU A 156 -0.14 8.75 -10.28
N THR A 157 0.39 9.35 -11.36
CA THR A 157 0.06 8.98 -12.75
C THR A 157 0.85 7.77 -13.26
N ARG A 158 2.10 7.56 -12.87
CA ARG A 158 2.88 6.38 -13.30
C ARG A 158 2.32 5.07 -12.78
N GLN A 159 1.68 5.09 -11.63
CA GLN A 159 1.01 3.89 -11.10
C GLN A 159 -0.34 3.61 -11.80
N THR A 160 -0.90 4.59 -12.52
CA THR A 160 -2.11 4.42 -13.31
C THR A 160 -1.86 4.19 -14.81
N SER A 161 -0.64 4.45 -15.32
CA SER A 161 -0.31 4.31 -16.75
C SER A 161 0.16 2.92 -17.18
N ASP A 162 0.42 2.01 -16.25
CA ASP A 162 0.73 0.60 -16.56
C ASP A 162 -0.53 -0.24 -16.84
N LEU A 163 -1.64 0.45 -17.16
CA LEU A 163 -2.93 -0.16 -17.52
C LEU A 163 -3.26 0.16 -18.98
N LYS A 164 -2.47 -0.40 -19.89
CA LYS A 164 -2.89 -0.67 -21.27
C LYS A 164 -2.51 -2.08 -21.67
#